data_8e60608397269baeb25107087d2cc4b0
#
_entry.id   8e60608397269baeb25107087d2cc4b0
#
_cell.length_a   1.000
_cell.length_b   1.000
_cell.length_c   1.000
_cell.angle_alpha   90.00
_cell.angle_beta   90.00
_cell.angle_gamma   90.00
#
_symmetry.space_group_name_H-M   'P 1'
#
loop_
_entity.id
_entity.type
_entity.pdbx_description
1 polymer ?
#
loop_
_entity_poly.entity_id
_entity_poly.type
_entity_poly.pdbx_seq_one_letter_code
_entity_poly.pdbx_strand_id
1 'polypeptide(L)'
;PAQQMEANDLVEQFTPIGPNQIFSPGYGGGANYAPISFSKDTGYLYINAIDQPFNSGRDPKGYFSAYDPTTGELIWRQIFEGYGQAGSVVTAGGIVFVGAGSNTAGYFYAYDAYTGEELWKFNTGAGVFASPSIYVIDGQEYVTVASGGGSRGRRGGDLILVFALPD
;
A
#
# COMPACT_ATOMS: atom_id res chain seq x y z
N PRO A 1 11.17 1.54 18.62
CA PRO A 1 10.87 0.12 18.56
C PRO A 1 9.52 0.01 17.91
N ALA A 2 9.49 -0.65 16.73
CA ALA A 2 8.24 -1.10 16.16
C ALA A 2 7.42 -1.60 17.32
N GLN A 3 6.20 -1.13 17.50
CA GLN A 3 5.41 -1.42 18.67
C GLN A 3 5.58 -2.89 19.03
N GLN A 4 6.47 -3.17 19.96
CA GLN A 4 6.32 -4.36 20.74
C GLN A 4 5.00 -4.14 21.44
N MET A 5 3.96 -4.71 20.87
CA MET A 5 2.71 -4.85 21.58
C MET A 5 3.11 -5.49 22.89
N GLU A 6 2.90 -4.78 23.98
CA GLU A 6 3.14 -5.35 25.30
C GLU A 6 2.32 -6.63 25.41
N ALA A 7 2.89 -7.66 26.00
CA ALA A 7 2.24 -8.97 26.09
C ALA A 7 0.84 -8.93 26.72
N ASN A 8 0.51 -7.84 27.39
CA ASN A 8 -0.78 -7.56 28.04
C ASN A 8 -1.85 -7.07 27.06
N ASP A 9 -1.45 -6.58 25.87
CA ASP A 9 -2.37 -6.14 24.81
C ASP A 9 -2.60 -7.24 23.78
N LEU A 10 -1.89 -8.35 23.91
CA LEU A 10 -2.04 -9.51 23.07
C LEU A 10 -3.13 -10.41 23.67
N VAL A 11 -4.25 -10.48 22.99
CA VAL A 11 -5.00 -11.72 22.94
C VAL A 11 -3.98 -12.80 22.58
N GLU A 12 -3.93 -13.89 23.34
CA GLU A 12 -2.96 -14.97 23.17
C GLU A 12 -2.72 -15.26 21.69
N GLN A 13 -1.46 -15.20 21.25
CA GLN A 13 -1.10 -15.60 19.90
C GLN A 13 -1.62 -17.03 19.67
N PHE A 14 -2.22 -17.27 18.50
CA PHE A 14 -2.82 -18.55 18.14
C PHE A 14 -4.09 -18.94 18.89
N THR A 15 -4.80 -18.00 19.49
CA THR A 15 -6.15 -18.26 20.03
C THR A 15 -7.05 -18.76 18.90
N PRO A 16 -7.68 -19.95 19.05
CA PRO A 16 -8.64 -20.44 18.05
C PRO A 16 -9.78 -19.45 17.85
N ILE A 17 -10.11 -19.17 16.59
CA ILE A 17 -11.20 -18.25 16.25
C ILE A 17 -12.52 -18.96 16.55
N GLY A 18 -13.30 -18.39 17.47
CA GLY A 18 -14.65 -18.86 17.76
C GLY A 18 -15.63 -18.61 16.60
N PRO A 19 -16.74 -19.36 16.54
CA PRO A 19 -17.77 -19.12 15.53
C PRO A 19 -18.33 -17.69 15.70
N ASN A 20 -18.45 -16.97 14.58
CA ASN A 20 -18.95 -15.59 14.50
C ASN A 20 -18.10 -14.52 15.21
N GLN A 21 -16.89 -14.84 15.62
CA GLN A 21 -15.98 -13.86 16.19
C GLN A 21 -15.46 -12.91 15.12
N ILE A 22 -15.48 -11.60 15.41
CA ILE A 22 -14.83 -10.59 14.60
C ILE A 22 -13.37 -10.49 15.05
N PHE A 23 -12.44 -10.55 14.11
CA PHE A 23 -11.02 -10.32 14.39
C PHE A 23 -10.39 -9.41 13.32
N SER A 24 -9.44 -8.60 13.73
CA SER A 24 -8.70 -7.66 12.89
C SER A 24 -7.20 -7.98 12.99
N PRO A 25 -6.49 -7.85 11.85
CA PRO A 25 -6.89 -7.31 10.56
C PRO A 25 -7.60 -8.33 9.63
N GLY A 26 -7.88 -9.54 10.06
CA GLY A 26 -8.52 -10.60 9.29
C GLY A 26 -7.54 -11.40 8.44
N TYR A 27 -8.03 -12.22 7.52
CA TYR A 27 -7.20 -13.12 6.71
C TYR A 27 -6.24 -12.42 5.75
N GLY A 28 -6.54 -11.18 5.35
CA GLY A 28 -5.66 -10.38 4.51
C GLY A 28 -4.41 -9.90 5.23
N GLY A 29 -4.38 -9.98 6.54
CA GLY A 29 -3.34 -9.39 7.37
C GLY A 29 -3.43 -7.84 7.33
N GLY A 30 -2.50 -7.19 8.01
CA GLY A 30 -2.26 -5.75 7.88
C GLY A 30 -1.38 -5.49 6.65
N ALA A 31 -0.06 -5.47 6.80
CA ALA A 31 0.89 -5.58 5.71
C ALA A 31 1.14 -7.07 5.44
N ASN A 32 1.19 -7.47 4.16
CA ASN A 32 1.35 -8.86 3.77
C ASN A 32 2.54 -9.00 2.81
N TYR A 33 2.34 -9.51 1.59
CA TYR A 33 3.38 -9.77 0.59
C TYR A 33 3.91 -8.49 -0.09
N ALA A 34 3.21 -7.38 0.03
CA ALA A 34 3.60 -6.12 -0.60
C ALA A 34 4.90 -5.60 0.01
N PRO A 35 5.98 -5.43 -0.78
CA PRO A 35 7.23 -4.89 -0.26
C PRO A 35 7.05 -3.43 0.16
N ILE A 36 7.67 -3.12 1.28
CA ILE A 36 7.80 -1.75 1.79
C ILE A 36 8.96 -1.06 1.10
N SER A 37 8.93 0.26 1.03
CA SER A 37 10.07 1.06 0.60
C SER A 37 10.62 1.93 1.73
N PHE A 38 11.90 2.28 1.63
CA PHE A 38 12.59 3.16 2.56
C PHE A 38 13.30 4.25 1.79
N SER A 39 13.18 5.49 2.22
CA SER A 39 13.96 6.60 1.71
C SER A 39 14.99 7.03 2.76
N LYS A 40 16.25 7.02 2.36
CA LYS A 40 17.34 7.57 3.21
C LYS A 40 17.25 9.09 3.37
N ASP A 41 16.61 9.80 2.44
CA ASP A 41 16.51 11.25 2.44
C ASP A 41 15.43 11.75 3.39
N THR A 42 14.29 11.05 3.48
CA THR A 42 13.26 11.33 4.49
C THR A 42 13.51 10.60 5.80
N GLY A 43 14.21 9.47 5.78
CA GLY A 43 14.35 8.57 6.92
C GLY A 43 13.11 7.69 7.15
N TYR A 44 12.11 7.70 6.27
CA TYR A 44 10.83 7.04 6.49
C TYR A 44 10.69 5.70 5.78
N LEU A 45 9.92 4.80 6.42
CA LEU A 45 9.38 3.58 5.81
C LEU A 45 7.98 3.86 5.26
N TYR A 46 7.72 3.44 4.03
CA TYR A 46 6.41 3.56 3.38
C TYR A 46 5.77 2.18 3.29
N ILE A 47 4.62 2.03 3.96
CA ILE A 47 3.97 0.75 4.18
C ILE A 47 2.54 0.81 3.65
N ASN A 48 2.22 -0.11 2.75
CA ASN A 48 0.85 -0.35 2.34
C ASN A 48 0.24 -1.47 3.19
N ALA A 49 -0.96 -1.27 3.69
CA ALA A 49 -1.64 -2.20 4.56
C ALA A 49 -3.15 -2.24 4.28
N ILE A 50 -3.80 -3.29 4.74
CA ILE A 50 -5.25 -3.47 4.61
C ILE A 50 -5.89 -3.64 5.99
N ASP A 51 -7.02 -2.99 6.21
CA ASP A 51 -7.96 -3.26 7.27
C ASP A 51 -9.20 -3.94 6.70
N GLN A 52 -9.30 -5.23 6.92
CA GLN A 52 -10.43 -6.06 6.49
C GLN A 52 -10.81 -7.01 7.63
N PRO A 53 -11.46 -6.54 8.69
CA PRO A 53 -11.83 -7.38 9.81
C PRO A 53 -12.73 -8.54 9.36
N PHE A 54 -12.39 -9.75 9.77
CA PHE A 54 -13.15 -10.94 9.44
C PHE A 54 -14.53 -10.92 10.14
N ASN A 55 -15.58 -11.42 9.47
CA ASN A 55 -16.98 -11.44 9.94
C ASN A 55 -17.56 -10.08 10.32
N SER A 56 -16.94 -8.96 9.95
CA SER A 56 -17.44 -7.64 10.33
C SER A 56 -18.56 -7.12 9.41
N GLY A 57 -18.69 -7.68 8.20
CA GLY A 57 -19.56 -7.14 7.16
C GLY A 57 -19.08 -5.78 6.57
N ARG A 58 -17.91 -5.28 7.00
CA ARG A 58 -17.34 -4.03 6.52
C ARG A 58 -16.51 -4.26 5.25
N ASP A 59 -16.57 -3.29 4.35
CA ASP A 59 -15.69 -3.25 3.19
C ASP A 59 -14.23 -3.03 3.63
N PRO A 60 -13.26 -3.60 2.88
CA PRO A 60 -11.85 -3.40 3.17
C PRO A 60 -11.45 -1.95 2.95
N LYS A 61 -10.53 -1.46 3.80
CA LYS A 61 -9.84 -0.19 3.63
C LYS A 61 -8.35 -0.43 3.47
N GLY A 62 -7.76 0.18 2.46
CA GLY A 62 -6.33 0.23 2.28
C GLY A 62 -5.73 1.44 3.00
N TYR A 63 -4.57 1.26 3.59
CA TYR A 63 -3.81 2.34 4.23
C TYR A 63 -2.42 2.40 3.61
N PHE A 64 -2.02 3.58 3.17
CA PHE A 64 -0.64 3.84 2.80
C PHE A 64 -0.06 4.86 3.77
N SER A 65 1.02 4.49 4.44
CA SER A 65 1.51 5.26 5.59
C SER A 65 3.03 5.40 5.54
N ALA A 66 3.53 6.55 5.98
CA ALA A 66 4.93 6.74 6.31
C ALA A 66 5.13 6.66 7.83
N TYR A 67 6.18 5.96 8.22
CA TYR A 67 6.59 5.81 9.61
C TYR A 67 8.07 6.14 9.78
N ASP A 68 8.40 6.75 10.90
CA ASP A 68 9.78 6.79 11.38
C ASP A 68 10.17 5.40 11.91
N PRO A 69 11.12 4.69 11.29
CA PRO A 69 11.51 3.35 11.73
C PRO A 69 12.24 3.32 13.08
N THR A 70 12.74 4.46 13.55
CA THR A 70 13.49 4.53 14.81
C THR A 70 12.57 4.68 16.03
N THR A 71 11.45 5.36 15.86
CA THR A 71 10.47 5.64 16.91
C THR A 71 9.19 4.83 16.77
N GLY A 72 8.88 4.39 15.55
CA GLY A 72 7.58 3.78 15.20
C GLY A 72 6.47 4.82 15.03
N GLU A 73 6.81 6.11 15.03
CA GLU A 73 5.85 7.19 14.87
C GLU A 73 5.22 7.18 13.48
N LEU A 74 3.89 7.34 13.42
CA LEU A 74 3.16 7.58 12.19
C LEU A 74 3.36 9.04 11.77
N ILE A 75 4.01 9.27 10.63
CA ILE A 75 4.25 10.60 10.09
C ILE A 75 3.04 11.10 9.32
N TRP A 76 2.58 10.29 8.34
CA TRP A 76 1.37 10.58 7.59
C TRP A 76 0.68 9.30 7.11
N ARG A 77 -0.59 9.40 6.74
CA ARG A 77 -1.39 8.28 6.22
C ARG A 77 -2.39 8.74 5.17
N GLN A 78 -2.45 7.99 4.08
CA GLN A 78 -3.51 8.02 3.09
C GLN A 78 -4.41 6.81 3.21
N ILE A 79 -5.70 6.98 2.90
CA ILE A 79 -6.71 5.92 3.00
C ILE A 79 -7.27 5.68 1.60
N PHE A 80 -7.24 4.42 1.18
CA PHE A 80 -7.83 3.98 -0.08
C PHE A 80 -9.17 3.30 0.17
N GLU A 81 -10.13 3.55 -0.71
CA GLU A 81 -11.31 2.70 -0.82
C GLU A 81 -10.89 1.36 -1.45
N GLY A 82 -11.07 0.26 -0.71
CA GLY A 82 -10.68 -1.07 -1.14
C GLY A 82 -9.33 -1.53 -0.59
N TYR A 83 -8.56 -2.23 -1.40
CA TYR A 83 -7.38 -2.96 -0.92
C TYR A 83 -6.09 -2.16 -1.13
N GLY A 84 -5.35 -1.95 -0.06
CA GLY A 84 -3.98 -1.47 -0.06
C GLY A 84 -3.00 -2.64 0.03
N GLN A 85 -2.71 -3.30 -1.10
CA GLN A 85 -1.86 -4.50 -1.15
C GLN A 85 -0.73 -4.40 -2.19
N ALA A 86 -0.54 -3.22 -2.81
CA ALA A 86 0.59 -3.00 -3.70
C ALA A 86 1.87 -2.70 -2.94
N GLY A 87 3.00 -3.04 -3.52
CA GLY A 87 4.27 -2.48 -3.07
C GLY A 87 4.39 -1.00 -3.40
N SER A 88 5.35 -0.36 -2.81
CA SER A 88 5.70 1.04 -3.08
C SER A 88 7.13 1.18 -3.58
N VAL A 89 7.43 2.30 -4.21
CA VAL A 89 8.79 2.70 -4.57
C VAL A 89 8.93 4.21 -4.33
N VAL A 90 10.08 4.63 -3.85
CA VAL A 90 10.38 6.04 -3.57
C VAL A 90 11.57 6.50 -4.40
N THR A 91 11.47 7.69 -4.99
CA THR A 91 12.52 8.32 -5.79
C THR A 91 13.44 9.18 -4.93
N ALA A 92 14.66 9.45 -5.42
CA ALA A 92 15.54 10.44 -4.82
C ALA A 92 14.97 11.87 -4.88
N GLY A 93 14.03 12.13 -5.81
CA GLY A 93 13.30 13.40 -5.90
C GLY A 93 12.21 13.60 -4.87
N GLY A 94 12.04 12.67 -3.91
CA GLY A 94 11.05 12.82 -2.84
C GLY A 94 9.62 12.47 -3.24
N ILE A 95 9.43 11.65 -4.28
CA ILE A 95 8.14 11.15 -4.70
C ILE A 95 8.02 9.68 -4.35
N VAL A 96 6.90 9.27 -3.75
CA VAL A 96 6.61 7.86 -3.49
C VAL A 96 5.41 7.40 -4.32
N PHE A 97 5.60 6.30 -5.05
CA PHE A 97 4.57 5.70 -5.89
C PHE A 97 3.98 4.45 -5.24
N VAL A 98 2.66 4.31 -5.35
CA VAL A 98 1.94 3.16 -4.82
C VAL A 98 0.68 2.87 -5.63
N GLY A 99 0.33 1.59 -5.72
CA GLY A 99 -0.93 1.15 -6.31
C GLY A 99 -2.00 0.87 -5.28
N ALA A 100 -3.25 0.96 -5.72
CA ALA A 100 -4.41 0.50 -4.97
C ALA A 100 -5.48 -0.05 -5.91
N GLY A 101 -6.44 -0.76 -5.36
CA GLY A 101 -7.56 -1.27 -6.14
C GLY A 101 -8.76 -1.61 -5.29
N SER A 102 -9.93 -1.41 -5.88
CA SER A 102 -11.21 -1.83 -5.35
C SER A 102 -11.86 -2.88 -6.28
N ASN A 103 -13.08 -3.26 -5.97
CA ASN A 103 -13.86 -4.16 -6.83
C ASN A 103 -14.21 -3.51 -8.20
N THR A 104 -14.20 -2.20 -8.28
CA THR A 104 -14.68 -1.43 -9.43
C THR A 104 -13.61 -0.60 -10.14
N ALA A 105 -12.50 -0.32 -9.48
CA ALA A 105 -11.46 0.57 -10.00
C ALA A 105 -10.06 0.19 -9.49
N GLY A 106 -9.05 0.60 -10.24
CA GLY A 106 -7.67 0.59 -9.83
C GLY A 106 -7.03 1.95 -10.06
N TYR A 107 -6.13 2.31 -9.18
CA TYR A 107 -5.44 3.58 -9.26
C TYR A 107 -3.95 3.41 -8.98
N PHE A 108 -3.17 4.24 -9.64
CA PHE A 108 -1.76 4.42 -9.37
C PHE A 108 -1.56 5.86 -8.90
N TYR A 109 -0.84 6.03 -7.80
CA TYR A 109 -0.69 7.30 -7.10
C TYR A 109 0.77 7.70 -7.00
N ALA A 110 1.01 9.01 -7.01
CA ALA A 110 2.26 9.64 -6.58
C ALA A 110 1.96 10.58 -5.42
N TYR A 111 2.70 10.43 -4.33
CA TYR A 111 2.61 11.27 -3.15
C TYR A 111 3.95 11.94 -2.87
N ASP A 112 3.91 13.14 -2.31
CA ASP A 112 5.07 13.74 -1.67
C ASP A 112 5.54 12.85 -0.52
N ALA A 113 6.79 12.44 -0.54
CA ALA A 113 7.33 11.48 0.41
C ALA A 113 7.43 12.02 1.84
N TYR A 114 7.57 13.34 2.01
CA TYR A 114 7.66 13.98 3.31
C TYR A 114 6.29 14.22 3.94
N THR A 115 5.32 14.70 3.14
CA THR A 115 4.03 15.21 3.64
C THR A 115 2.87 14.25 3.41
N GLY A 116 2.99 13.32 2.44
CA GLY A 116 1.90 12.48 1.98
C GLY A 116 0.88 13.20 1.11
N GLU A 117 1.15 14.44 0.67
CA GLU A 117 0.26 15.14 -0.26
C GLU A 117 0.13 14.36 -1.58
N GLU A 118 -1.10 14.20 -2.08
CA GLU A 118 -1.35 13.57 -3.39
C GLU A 118 -0.89 14.53 -4.50
N LEU A 119 0.20 14.17 -5.18
CA LEU A 119 0.74 14.95 -6.29
C LEU A 119 0.10 14.56 -7.62
N TRP A 120 -0.25 13.29 -7.76
CA TRP A 120 -0.82 12.76 -8.99
C TRP A 120 -1.54 11.45 -8.76
N LYS A 121 -2.55 11.20 -9.61
CA LYS A 121 -3.37 10.00 -9.61
C LYS A 121 -3.77 9.61 -11.01
N PHE A 122 -3.64 8.33 -11.34
CA PHE A 122 -4.04 7.77 -12.62
C PHE A 122 -5.01 6.59 -12.43
N ASN A 123 -6.12 6.59 -13.16
CA ASN A 123 -7.05 5.47 -13.18
C ASN A 123 -6.53 4.40 -14.15
N THR A 124 -6.12 3.27 -13.63
CA THR A 124 -5.56 2.15 -14.38
C THR A 124 -6.61 1.19 -14.91
N GLY A 125 -7.88 1.40 -14.57
CA GLY A 125 -9.01 0.56 -14.99
C GLY A 125 -9.13 -0.76 -14.22
N ALA A 126 -8.03 -1.36 -13.76
CA ALA A 126 -8.00 -2.57 -12.95
C ALA A 126 -7.09 -2.35 -11.72
N GLY A 127 -7.25 -3.19 -10.69
CA GLY A 127 -6.48 -3.06 -9.46
C GLY A 127 -4.97 -3.14 -9.70
N VAL A 128 -4.22 -2.27 -9.05
CA VAL A 128 -2.76 -2.27 -9.03
C VAL A 128 -2.32 -2.88 -7.72
N PHE A 129 -1.85 -4.13 -7.77
CA PHE A 129 -1.36 -4.89 -6.62
C PHE A 129 0.10 -5.29 -6.77
N ALA A 130 0.69 -5.02 -7.93
CA ALA A 130 2.12 -5.19 -8.18
C ALA A 130 2.91 -4.04 -7.56
N SER A 131 4.17 -4.32 -7.27
CA SER A 131 5.14 -3.27 -6.91
C SER A 131 5.54 -2.50 -8.16
N PRO A 132 5.59 -1.17 -8.10
CA PRO A 132 6.18 -0.40 -9.19
C PRO A 132 7.70 -0.61 -9.28
N SER A 133 8.25 -0.34 -10.45
CA SER A 133 9.69 -0.29 -10.69
C SER A 133 10.07 1.06 -11.28
N ILE A 134 11.21 1.60 -10.85
CA ILE A 134 11.80 2.83 -11.39
C ILE A 134 13.09 2.48 -12.11
N TYR A 135 13.31 3.10 -13.25
CA TYR A 135 14.55 2.97 -14.04
C TYR A 135 14.81 4.24 -14.83
N VAL A 136 16.05 4.39 -15.30
CA VAL A 136 16.49 5.54 -16.09
C VAL A 136 17.01 5.05 -17.43
N ILE A 137 16.56 5.69 -18.52
CA ILE A 137 17.08 5.47 -19.88
C ILE A 137 17.42 6.85 -20.46
N ASP A 138 18.63 7.01 -20.92
CA ASP A 138 19.14 8.24 -21.54
C ASP A 138 18.89 9.51 -20.71
N GLY A 139 18.97 9.37 -19.37
CA GLY A 139 18.76 10.47 -18.42
C GLY A 139 17.30 10.72 -18.05
N GLN A 140 16.35 10.08 -18.71
CA GLN A 140 14.92 10.15 -18.41
C GLN A 140 14.53 9.07 -17.40
N GLU A 141 13.87 9.48 -16.31
CA GLU A 141 13.30 8.55 -15.32
C GLU A 141 11.93 8.05 -15.77
N TYR A 142 11.74 6.75 -15.61
CA TYR A 142 10.49 6.06 -15.89
C TYR A 142 10.00 5.30 -14.65
N VAL A 143 8.70 5.29 -14.45
CA VAL A 143 8.03 4.41 -13.48
C VAL A 143 7.10 3.45 -14.20
N THR A 144 7.22 2.17 -13.90
CA THR A 144 6.43 1.09 -14.53
C THR A 144 5.65 0.32 -13.49
N VAL A 145 4.40 -0.02 -13.83
CA VAL A 145 3.54 -0.82 -12.95
C VAL A 145 2.63 -1.73 -13.76
N ALA A 146 2.32 -2.90 -13.20
CA ALA A 146 1.31 -3.81 -13.77
C ALA A 146 -0.08 -3.53 -13.13
N SER A 147 -1.07 -3.42 -13.99
CA SER A 147 -2.49 -3.28 -13.62
C SER A 147 -3.26 -4.49 -14.11
N GLY A 148 -3.56 -5.42 -13.20
CA GLY A 148 -4.15 -6.71 -13.54
C GLY A 148 -5.15 -7.26 -12.54
N GLY A 149 -5.06 -6.91 -11.33
CA GLY A 149 -5.81 -7.11 -10.09
C GLY A 149 -7.06 -7.98 -10.00
N GLY A 150 -7.32 -8.87 -10.94
CA GLY A 150 -8.60 -9.59 -11.12
C GLY A 150 -8.96 -10.72 -10.13
N SER A 151 -8.28 -10.86 -8.98
CA SER A 151 -8.59 -11.91 -8.02
C SER A 151 -9.76 -11.55 -7.09
N ARG A 152 -10.48 -12.56 -6.60
CA ARG A 152 -11.57 -12.42 -5.61
C ARG A 152 -12.72 -11.50 -6.03
N GLY A 153 -13.14 -11.56 -7.31
CA GLY A 153 -14.23 -10.76 -7.83
C GLY A 153 -13.90 -9.30 -8.14
N ARG A 154 -12.64 -8.90 -8.03
CA ARG A 154 -12.16 -7.58 -8.40
C ARG A 154 -12.06 -7.47 -9.92
N ARG A 155 -12.15 -6.23 -10.43
CA ARG A 155 -11.96 -5.96 -11.85
C ARG A 155 -10.56 -6.37 -12.29
N GLY A 156 -10.48 -7.28 -13.26
CA GLY A 156 -9.24 -7.73 -13.88
C GLY A 156 -8.78 -6.81 -15.01
N GLY A 157 -7.52 -6.93 -15.37
CA GLY A 157 -6.87 -6.23 -16.48
C GLY A 157 -5.58 -6.95 -16.88
N ASP A 158 -4.93 -6.46 -17.91
CA ASP A 158 -3.74 -7.04 -18.53
C ASP A 158 -2.73 -5.97 -18.99
N LEU A 159 -2.70 -4.82 -18.32
CA LEU A 159 -1.90 -3.68 -18.71
C LEU A 159 -0.55 -3.65 -17.97
N ILE A 160 0.49 -3.34 -18.72
CA ILE A 160 1.75 -2.79 -18.20
C ILE A 160 1.77 -1.31 -18.57
N LEU A 161 1.81 -0.46 -17.56
CA LEU A 161 1.80 0.99 -17.72
C LEU A 161 3.19 1.53 -17.44
N VAL A 162 3.64 2.45 -18.29
CA VAL A 162 4.92 3.13 -18.17
C VAL A 162 4.64 4.63 -18.18
N PHE A 163 5.19 5.33 -17.20
CA PHE A 163 5.04 6.78 -17.05
C PHE A 163 6.43 7.43 -17.04
N ALA A 164 6.50 8.64 -17.57
CA ALA A 164 7.66 9.51 -17.48
C ALA A 164 7.17 10.94 -17.18
N LEU A 165 8.05 11.75 -16.59
CA LEU A 165 7.79 13.18 -16.52
C LEU A 165 7.90 13.77 -17.94
N PRO A 166 7.06 14.74 -18.32
CA PRO A 166 7.25 15.47 -19.58
C PRO A 166 8.56 16.28 -19.54
N ASP A 167 9.15 16.49 -20.70
CA ASP A 167 10.33 17.34 -20.89
C ASP A 167 10.04 18.80 -20.51
#